data_e9c1b9419074efb17fa04e76bbaba8ce
#
_entry.id   e9c1b9419074efb17fa04e76bbaba8ce
#
_cell.length_a   1.000
_cell.length_b   1.000
_cell.length_c   1.000
_cell.angle_alpha   90.00
_cell.angle_beta   90.00
_cell.angle_gamma   90.00
#
_symmetry.space_group_name_H-M   'P 1'
#
loop_
_entity.id
_entity.type
_entity.pdbx_description
1 polymer ?
#
loop_
_entity_poly.entity_id
_entity_poly.type
_entity_poly.pdbx_seq_one_letter_code
_entity_poly.pdbx_strand_id
1 'polypeptide(L)'
;VSNSAPTAEELGNYQASYVGGGAETLGTIQRRIMSKVLAASNLIAQRGRRGAGTYAVCSAAIATALQDCAGFVAYPLSNTVNQTAGSLYPVGAISGVSIYVDPNMPWSDTRIVVGRKGKDNEPGIVFMPYLMADKLSYPAEGMEGAPVTSLKSRYAVVKAGHNPQLYFYTFNIKLGEGVSLY
;
A
#
# COMPACT_ATOMS: atom_id res chain seq x y z
N VAL A 1 -21.58 -1.10 1.18
CA VAL A 1 -20.79 -1.04 2.43
C VAL A 1 -19.51 -0.33 2.06
N SER A 2 -19.37 0.90 2.53
CA SER A 2 -18.14 1.66 2.29
C SER A 2 -17.02 0.88 2.96
N ASN A 3 -15.99 0.57 2.20
CA ASN A 3 -14.73 0.08 2.74
C ASN A 3 -14.03 1.29 3.38
N SER A 4 -14.68 1.86 4.37
CA SER A 4 -14.09 2.95 5.13
C SER A 4 -12.83 2.41 5.79
N ALA A 5 -11.74 3.12 5.60
CA ALA A 5 -10.55 2.89 6.39
C ALA A 5 -10.98 2.81 7.86
N PRO A 6 -10.44 1.86 8.64
CA PRO A 6 -10.75 1.76 10.05
C PRO A 6 -10.49 3.10 10.72
N THR A 7 -11.36 3.47 11.61
CA THR A 7 -11.20 4.70 12.37
C THR A 7 -9.94 4.63 13.22
N ALA A 8 -9.40 5.77 13.59
CA ALA A 8 -8.25 5.83 14.50
C ALA A 8 -8.53 5.09 15.84
N GLU A 9 -9.79 4.94 16.22
CA GLU A 9 -10.23 4.19 17.40
C GLU A 9 -10.10 2.68 17.22
N GLU A 10 -10.46 2.14 16.05
CA GLU A 10 -10.32 0.71 15.76
C GLU A 10 -8.86 0.22 15.75
N LEU A 11 -7.93 1.11 15.42
CA LEU A 11 -6.50 0.81 15.38
C LEU A 11 -5.75 1.25 16.63
N GLY A 12 -6.45 1.85 17.57
CA GLY A 12 -5.88 2.52 18.72
C GLY A 12 -5.52 3.98 18.41
N ASN A 13 -5.84 4.83 19.32
CA ASN A 13 -5.60 6.26 19.20
C ASN A 13 -4.15 6.57 19.57
N TYR A 14 -3.27 6.69 18.59
CA TYR A 14 -1.88 7.08 18.83
C TYR A 14 -1.79 8.47 19.47
N GLN A 15 -2.71 9.36 19.15
CA GLN A 15 -2.75 10.71 19.66
C GLN A 15 -2.88 10.76 21.19
N ALA A 16 -3.71 9.91 21.76
CA ALA A 16 -3.91 9.86 23.23
C ALA A 16 -2.65 9.44 23.98
N SER A 17 -1.75 8.73 23.35
CA SER A 17 -0.50 8.26 23.96
C SER A 17 0.59 9.33 24.04
N TYR A 18 0.42 10.45 23.32
CA TYR A 18 1.43 11.52 23.24
C TYR A 18 1.02 12.80 23.97
N VAL A 19 -0.26 12.98 24.25
CA VAL A 19 -0.81 14.16 24.92
C VAL A 19 -0.76 13.98 26.43
N GLY A 20 0.35 13.70 27.01
CA GLY A 20 0.30 13.50 28.44
C GLY A 20 1.62 13.29 29.17
N GLY A 21 2.71 13.75 28.62
CA GLY A 21 3.93 13.95 29.40
C GLY A 21 4.78 12.72 29.71
N GLY A 22 4.55 11.62 29.06
CA GLY A 22 5.52 10.52 29.00
C GLY A 22 6.31 10.63 27.71
N ALA A 23 7.63 10.77 27.76
CA ALA A 23 8.47 10.73 26.58
C ALA A 23 8.44 9.31 25.98
N GLU A 24 7.46 9.04 25.11
CA GLU A 24 7.49 7.79 24.36
C GLU A 24 8.63 7.84 23.36
N THR A 25 9.43 6.78 23.35
CA THR A 25 10.55 6.66 22.43
C THR A 25 10.04 6.41 21.02
N LEU A 26 10.79 6.88 20.01
CA LEU A 26 10.50 6.64 18.61
C LEU A 26 10.26 5.13 18.31
N GLY A 27 11.07 4.26 18.92
CA GLY A 27 10.91 2.81 18.78
C GLY A 27 9.58 2.26 19.29
N THR A 28 8.96 2.88 20.30
CA THR A 28 7.63 2.51 20.78
C THR A 28 6.56 2.85 19.74
N ILE A 29 6.68 4.01 19.09
CA ILE A 29 5.77 4.45 18.03
C ILE A 29 5.85 3.51 16.84
N GLN A 30 7.06 3.25 16.37
CA GLN A 30 7.35 2.35 15.26
C GLN A 30 6.81 0.94 15.54
N ARG A 31 7.04 0.42 16.74
CA ARG A 31 6.48 -0.87 17.18
C ARG A 31 4.95 -0.90 17.15
N ARG A 32 4.29 0.19 17.52
CA ARG A 32 2.82 0.29 17.43
C ARG A 32 2.34 0.24 16.00
N ILE A 33 3.02 0.92 15.08
CA ILE A 33 2.69 0.86 13.64
C ILE A 33 2.78 -0.58 13.15
N MET A 34 3.87 -1.27 13.48
CA MET A 34 4.04 -2.69 13.17
C MET A 34 2.90 -3.54 13.74
N SER A 35 2.53 -3.32 15.00
CA SER A 35 1.43 -4.06 15.65
C SER A 35 0.09 -3.85 14.94
N LYS A 36 -0.16 -2.65 14.39
CA LYS A 36 -1.38 -2.37 13.64
C LYS A 36 -1.39 -3.04 12.27
N VAL A 37 -0.25 -3.10 11.60
CA VAL A 37 -0.12 -3.87 10.35
C VAL A 37 -0.42 -5.34 10.60
N LEU A 38 0.12 -5.91 11.67
CA LEU A 38 -0.16 -7.30 12.05
C LEU A 38 -1.62 -7.53 12.46
N ALA A 39 -2.21 -6.59 13.18
CA ALA A 39 -3.63 -6.64 13.54
C ALA A 39 -4.52 -6.62 12.29
N ALA A 40 -4.23 -5.76 11.32
CA ALA A 40 -4.93 -5.74 10.03
C ALA A 40 -4.79 -7.06 9.26
N SER A 41 -3.58 -7.64 9.24
CA SER A 41 -3.34 -8.96 8.64
C SER A 41 -4.18 -10.06 9.29
N ASN A 42 -4.26 -10.08 10.62
CA ASN A 42 -5.06 -11.05 11.37
C ASN A 42 -6.57 -10.83 11.21
N LEU A 43 -7.02 -9.58 11.07
CA LEU A 43 -8.42 -9.28 10.77
C LEU A 43 -8.85 -9.83 9.41
N ILE A 44 -7.98 -9.74 8.41
CA ILE A 44 -8.21 -10.37 7.09
C ILE A 44 -8.37 -11.89 7.26
N ALA A 45 -7.50 -12.51 8.05
CA ALA A 45 -7.59 -13.96 8.33
C ALA A 45 -8.91 -14.34 9.02
N GLN A 46 -9.30 -13.56 10.03
CA GLN A 46 -10.51 -13.83 10.80
C GLN A 46 -11.77 -13.66 9.95
N ARG A 47 -11.84 -12.59 9.15
CA ARG A 47 -13.01 -12.29 8.30
C ARG A 47 -13.08 -13.18 7.08
N GLY A 48 -11.94 -13.40 6.43
CA GLY A 48 -11.84 -14.17 5.19
C GLY A 48 -11.81 -15.68 5.39
N ARG A 49 -11.35 -16.16 6.56
CA ARG A 49 -11.14 -17.59 6.88
C ARG A 49 -10.29 -18.33 5.83
N ARG A 50 -9.45 -17.58 5.09
CA ARG A 50 -8.62 -18.09 3.99
C ARG A 50 -7.12 -17.88 4.22
N GLY A 51 -6.76 -17.22 5.29
CA GLY A 51 -5.38 -16.92 5.69
C GLY A 51 -5.13 -15.42 5.91
N ALA A 52 -4.02 -15.12 6.54
CA ALA A 52 -3.64 -13.78 6.91
C ALA A 52 -3.23 -12.91 5.70
N GLY A 53 -3.14 -11.60 5.90
CA GLY A 53 -2.57 -10.68 4.92
C GLY A 53 -1.11 -11.03 4.64
N THR A 54 -0.72 -10.96 3.38
CA THR A 54 0.62 -11.36 2.92
C THR A 54 1.48 -10.18 2.51
N TYR A 55 0.88 -9.04 2.22
CA TYR A 55 1.59 -7.84 1.79
C TYR A 55 1.01 -6.58 2.41
N ALA A 56 1.84 -5.57 2.53
CA ALA A 56 1.43 -4.21 2.89
C ALA A 56 2.07 -3.22 1.92
N VAL A 57 1.29 -2.24 1.48
CA VAL A 57 1.74 -1.13 0.63
C VAL A 57 1.64 0.16 1.43
N CYS A 58 2.70 0.93 1.44
CA CYS A 58 2.76 2.19 2.19
C CYS A 58 3.65 3.22 1.49
N SER A 59 3.65 4.44 2.02
CA SER A 59 4.57 5.49 1.58
C SER A 59 6.00 5.21 2.04
N ALA A 60 6.96 5.88 1.43
CA ALA A 60 8.38 5.75 1.79
C ALA A 60 8.65 6.15 3.25
N ALA A 61 7.96 7.16 3.78
CA ALA A 61 8.11 7.59 5.17
C ALA A 61 7.73 6.50 6.18
N ILE A 62 6.59 5.83 5.94
CA ILE A 62 6.14 4.72 6.80
C ILE A 62 7.06 3.51 6.65
N ALA A 63 7.52 3.22 5.43
CA ALA A 63 8.46 2.14 5.20
C ALA A 63 9.77 2.34 5.95
N THR A 64 10.31 3.57 5.97
CA THR A 64 11.49 3.93 6.76
C THR A 64 11.28 3.66 8.25
N ALA A 65 10.12 4.05 8.79
CA ALA A 65 9.78 3.78 10.18
C ALA A 65 9.66 2.28 10.49
N LEU A 66 9.14 1.49 9.55
CA LEU A 66 9.03 0.04 9.70
C LEU A 66 10.37 -0.68 9.57
N GLN A 67 11.29 -0.16 8.75
CA GLN A 67 12.64 -0.72 8.59
C GLN A 67 13.47 -0.61 9.87
N ASP A 68 13.22 0.42 10.66
CA ASP A 68 13.91 0.63 11.95
C ASP A 68 13.33 -0.23 13.09
N CYS A 69 12.24 -0.93 12.85
CA CYS A 69 11.62 -1.82 13.85
C CYS A 69 12.43 -3.10 14.06
N ALA A 70 12.57 -3.50 15.32
CA ALA A 70 13.07 -4.82 15.65
C ALA A 70 12.18 -5.92 15.04
N GLY A 71 12.79 -6.86 14.33
CA GLY A 71 12.07 -7.93 13.63
C GLY A 71 11.77 -7.65 12.16
N PHE A 72 12.21 -6.52 11.64
CA PHE A 72 12.21 -6.28 10.20
C PHE A 72 13.34 -7.08 9.54
N VAL A 73 12.98 -7.82 8.50
CA VAL A 73 13.95 -8.55 7.67
C VAL A 73 14.04 -7.84 6.32
N ALA A 74 15.15 -7.15 6.09
CA ALA A 74 15.39 -6.49 4.82
C ALA A 74 15.57 -7.51 3.70
N TYR A 75 14.98 -7.26 2.54
CA TYR A 75 15.30 -8.04 1.36
C TYR A 75 16.65 -7.63 0.79
N PRO A 76 17.50 -8.57 0.42
CA PRO A 76 18.74 -8.24 -0.24
C PRO A 76 18.41 -7.52 -1.57
N LEU A 77 19.09 -6.41 -1.81
CA LEU A 77 19.05 -5.75 -3.11
C LEU A 77 19.67 -6.70 -4.14
N SER A 78 18.83 -7.45 -4.81
CA SER A 78 19.26 -8.23 -5.97
C SER A 78 19.47 -7.28 -7.14
N ASN A 79 20.63 -7.29 -7.74
CA ASN A 79 20.95 -6.51 -8.96
C ASN A 79 20.05 -6.87 -10.15
N THR A 80 19.20 -7.90 -10.00
CA THR A 80 18.27 -8.39 -11.03
C THR A 80 16.87 -7.79 -10.91
N VAL A 81 16.58 -7.01 -9.87
CA VAL A 81 15.31 -6.31 -9.78
C VAL A 81 15.37 -5.08 -10.66
N ASN A 82 14.93 -5.21 -11.89
CA ASN A 82 14.66 -4.08 -12.77
C ASN A 82 13.54 -3.24 -12.15
N GLN A 83 13.89 -2.26 -11.35
CA GLN A 83 12.94 -1.29 -10.82
C GLN A 83 12.52 -0.38 -11.98
N THR A 84 11.34 -0.62 -12.49
CA THR A 84 10.73 0.30 -13.46
C THR A 84 10.35 1.58 -12.74
N ALA A 85 10.66 2.72 -13.34
CA ALA A 85 10.32 4.01 -12.76
C ALA A 85 8.82 4.08 -12.41
N GLY A 86 8.50 4.48 -11.18
CA GLY A 86 7.13 4.58 -10.68
C GLY A 86 6.48 3.25 -10.27
N SER A 87 7.20 2.13 -10.31
CA SER A 87 6.67 0.85 -9.85
C SER A 87 6.85 0.63 -8.35
N LEU A 88 5.97 -0.19 -7.77
CA LEU A 88 6.12 -0.69 -6.41
C LEU A 88 7.43 -1.47 -6.27
N TYR A 89 8.15 -1.24 -5.17
CA TYR A 89 9.34 -2.03 -4.86
C TYR A 89 9.27 -2.65 -3.46
N PRO A 90 9.70 -3.91 -3.30
CA PRO A 90 9.75 -4.57 -2.01
C PRO A 90 10.94 -4.06 -1.20
N VAL A 91 10.74 -3.85 0.08
CA VAL A 91 11.79 -3.38 1.00
C VAL A 91 12.21 -4.50 1.96
N GLY A 92 11.26 -5.27 2.40
CA GLY A 92 11.50 -6.35 3.35
C GLY A 92 10.21 -7.00 3.82
N ALA A 93 10.30 -7.74 4.92
CA ALA A 93 9.16 -8.39 5.53
C ALA A 93 9.15 -8.23 7.05
N ILE A 94 7.96 -8.19 7.62
CA ILE A 94 7.73 -8.22 9.06
C ILE A 94 6.73 -9.34 9.35
N SER A 95 7.13 -10.32 10.14
CA SER A 95 6.24 -11.42 10.58
C SER A 95 5.41 -12.04 9.46
N GLY A 96 6.01 -12.25 8.29
CA GLY A 96 5.36 -12.88 7.14
C GLY A 96 4.56 -11.91 6.24
N VAL A 97 4.52 -10.63 6.57
CA VAL A 97 3.92 -9.59 5.71
C VAL A 97 5.03 -8.89 4.94
N SER A 98 5.01 -8.99 3.61
CA SER A 98 5.97 -8.29 2.74
C SER A 98 5.60 -6.81 2.63
N ILE A 99 6.57 -5.94 2.85
CA ILE A 99 6.38 -4.48 2.79
C ILE A 99 6.82 -3.97 1.42
N TYR A 100 5.91 -3.27 0.76
CA TYR A 100 6.13 -2.62 -0.54
C TYR A 100 5.98 -1.11 -0.39
N VAL A 101 6.84 -0.39 -1.05
CA VAL A 101 6.78 1.07 -1.13
C VAL A 101 6.20 1.49 -2.48
N ASP A 102 5.25 2.40 -2.42
CA ASP A 102 4.74 3.08 -3.61
C ASP A 102 5.38 4.47 -3.73
N PRO A 103 6.28 4.67 -4.72
CA PRO A 103 6.93 5.96 -4.91
C PRO A 103 5.98 7.06 -5.40
N ASN A 104 4.78 6.71 -5.87
CA ASN A 104 3.76 7.69 -6.28
C ASN A 104 2.98 8.26 -5.09
N MET A 105 3.07 7.65 -3.91
CA MET A 105 2.47 8.19 -2.70
C MET A 105 3.30 9.36 -2.16
N PRO A 106 2.67 10.50 -1.81
CA PRO A 106 3.37 11.61 -1.18
C PRO A 106 4.07 11.16 0.11
N TRP A 107 5.21 11.78 0.42
CA TRP A 107 5.94 11.51 1.67
C TRP A 107 5.09 11.69 2.93
N SER A 108 4.18 12.67 2.90
CA SER A 108 3.25 12.98 4.00
C SER A 108 2.07 12.00 4.11
N ASP A 109 1.90 11.09 3.16
CA ASP A 109 0.79 10.15 3.19
C ASP A 109 1.01 9.06 4.24
N THR A 110 0.06 8.95 5.15
CA THR A 110 0.10 8.02 6.28
C THR A 110 -0.75 6.77 6.07
N ARG A 111 -1.24 6.56 4.85
CA ARG A 111 -2.06 5.38 4.52
C ARG A 111 -1.21 4.12 4.40
N ILE A 112 -1.74 3.05 4.95
CA ILE A 112 -1.22 1.70 4.76
C ILE A 112 -2.34 0.83 4.22
N VAL A 113 -2.05 0.07 3.20
CA VAL A 113 -2.94 -0.94 2.63
C VAL A 113 -2.35 -2.29 2.91
N VAL A 114 -3.02 -3.08 3.75
CA VAL A 114 -2.65 -4.47 4.00
C VAL A 114 -3.57 -5.37 3.18
N GLY A 115 -3.00 -6.29 2.45
CA GLY A 115 -3.76 -7.17 1.59
C GLY A 115 -3.28 -8.61 1.65
N ARG A 116 -4.11 -9.49 1.11
CA ARG A 116 -3.78 -10.88 0.91
C ARG A 116 -3.66 -11.17 -0.58
N LYS A 117 -2.56 -11.75 -0.96
CA LYS A 117 -2.40 -12.38 -2.26
C LYS A 117 -2.71 -13.87 -2.10
N GLY A 118 -3.90 -14.27 -2.55
CA GLY A 118 -4.31 -15.68 -2.59
C GLY A 118 -3.82 -16.40 -3.84
N LYS A 119 -4.36 -17.57 -4.09
CA LYS A 119 -4.17 -18.32 -5.35
C LYS A 119 -4.90 -17.61 -6.49
N ASP A 120 -4.66 -18.04 -7.72
CA ASP A 120 -5.14 -17.39 -8.94
C ASP A 120 -6.66 -17.18 -9.02
N ASN A 121 -7.42 -18.00 -8.32
CA ASN A 121 -8.89 -17.92 -8.24
C ASN A 121 -9.43 -17.16 -7.01
N GLU A 122 -8.57 -16.49 -6.25
CA GLU A 122 -8.94 -15.67 -5.09
C GLU A 122 -8.44 -14.22 -5.20
N PRO A 123 -8.76 -13.49 -6.29
CA PRO A 123 -8.30 -12.12 -6.44
C PRO A 123 -9.15 -11.17 -5.59
N GLY A 124 -8.50 -10.26 -4.85
CA GLY A 124 -9.20 -9.17 -4.16
C GLY A 124 -9.57 -8.02 -5.08
N ILE A 125 -8.73 -7.76 -6.07
CA ILE A 125 -8.93 -6.76 -7.12
C ILE A 125 -8.55 -7.41 -8.43
N VAL A 126 -9.39 -7.25 -9.44
CA VAL A 126 -9.15 -7.75 -10.79
C VAL A 126 -8.96 -6.58 -11.74
N PHE A 127 -7.83 -6.53 -12.40
CA PHE A 127 -7.57 -5.63 -13.50
C PHE A 127 -7.94 -6.33 -14.81
N MET A 128 -8.87 -5.76 -15.55
CA MET A 128 -9.37 -6.31 -16.81
C MET A 128 -9.04 -5.35 -17.95
N PRO A 129 -7.90 -5.53 -18.63
CA PRO A 129 -7.61 -4.75 -19.82
C PRO A 129 -8.47 -5.25 -20.98
N TYR A 130 -9.23 -4.35 -21.60
CA TYR A 130 -9.93 -4.60 -22.85
C TYR A 130 -9.07 -4.21 -24.06
N LEU A 131 -8.42 -3.05 -23.94
CA LEU A 131 -7.53 -2.53 -24.96
C LEU A 131 -6.29 -1.98 -24.25
N MET A 132 -5.14 -2.64 -24.39
CA MET A 132 -3.92 -2.26 -23.69
C MET A 132 -3.33 -0.97 -24.21
N ALA A 133 -3.11 -0.89 -25.52
CA ALA A 133 -2.67 0.33 -26.20
C ALA A 133 -3.04 0.23 -27.68
N ASP A 134 -3.81 1.18 -28.15
CA ASP A 134 -4.12 1.36 -29.56
C ASP A 134 -3.49 2.68 -30.02
N LYS A 135 -2.56 2.59 -30.95
CA LYS A 135 -1.84 3.73 -31.49
C LYS A 135 -2.43 4.10 -32.84
N LEU A 136 -3.03 5.28 -32.91
CA LEU A 136 -3.51 5.83 -34.15
C LEU A 136 -2.63 7.02 -34.53
N SER A 137 -2.01 6.94 -35.69
CA SER A 137 -1.17 8.02 -36.23
C SER A 137 -1.84 8.62 -37.44
N TYR A 138 -2.04 9.91 -37.41
CA TYR A 138 -2.54 10.69 -38.52
C TYR A 138 -1.35 11.37 -39.23
N PRO A 139 -1.25 11.27 -40.57
CA PRO A 139 -0.25 12.05 -41.31
C PRO A 139 -0.52 13.52 -41.17
N ALA A 140 0.52 14.33 -41.33
CA ALA A 140 0.37 15.77 -41.37
C ALA A 140 -0.50 16.17 -42.56
N GLU A 141 -1.55 16.92 -42.30
CA GLU A 141 -2.35 17.54 -43.37
C GLU A 141 -1.66 18.82 -43.84
N GLY A 142 -1.15 18.81 -45.08
CA GLY A 142 -0.48 19.95 -45.71
C GLY A 142 1.02 20.03 -45.41
N MET A 143 1.67 21.06 -46.04
CA MET A 143 3.12 21.26 -45.96
C MET A 143 3.63 21.68 -44.57
N GLU A 144 2.76 22.14 -43.69
CA GLU A 144 3.10 22.67 -42.34
C GLU A 144 2.42 21.90 -41.18
N GLY A 145 1.66 20.84 -41.46
CA GLY A 145 0.95 20.10 -40.44
C GLY A 145 1.87 19.18 -39.61
N ALA A 146 1.78 19.24 -38.29
CA ALA A 146 2.47 18.30 -37.42
C ALA A 146 1.74 16.95 -37.40
N PRO A 147 2.45 15.80 -37.46
CA PRO A 147 1.82 14.50 -37.34
C PRO A 147 1.23 14.35 -35.90
N VAL A 148 -0.01 13.88 -35.83
CA VAL A 148 -0.70 13.64 -34.56
C VAL A 148 -0.70 12.15 -34.28
N THR A 149 -0.21 11.78 -33.12
CA THR A 149 -0.30 10.40 -32.60
C THR A 149 -1.25 10.37 -31.44
N SER A 150 -2.30 9.57 -31.55
CA SER A 150 -3.25 9.30 -30.47
C SER A 150 -2.99 7.93 -29.86
N LEU A 151 -2.93 7.86 -28.54
CA LEU A 151 -2.82 6.61 -27.81
C LEU A 151 -4.11 6.38 -27.02
N LYS A 152 -4.74 5.22 -27.21
CA LYS A 152 -6.00 4.87 -26.56
C LYS A 152 -5.83 3.59 -25.77
N SER A 153 -6.26 3.62 -24.51
CA SER A 153 -6.32 2.45 -23.65
C SER A 153 -7.71 2.34 -23.02
N ARG A 154 -8.21 1.11 -22.87
CA ARG A 154 -9.46 0.82 -22.17
C ARG A 154 -9.25 -0.32 -21.20
N TYR A 155 -9.57 -0.08 -19.95
CA TYR A 155 -9.48 -1.08 -18.90
C TYR A 155 -10.57 -0.87 -17.86
N ALA A 156 -10.85 -1.91 -17.09
CA ALA A 156 -11.71 -1.85 -15.92
C ALA A 156 -10.95 -2.40 -14.70
N VAL A 157 -11.22 -1.84 -13.55
CA VAL A 157 -10.74 -2.35 -12.28
C VAL A 157 -11.95 -2.70 -11.43
N VAL A 158 -12.09 -3.96 -11.06
CA VAL A 158 -13.23 -4.47 -10.31
C VAL A 158 -12.74 -5.04 -8.98
N LYS A 159 -13.39 -4.65 -7.90
CA LYS A 159 -13.19 -5.24 -6.57
C LYS A 159 -13.97 -6.56 -6.52
N ALA A 160 -13.30 -7.62 -6.09
CA ALA A 160 -13.94 -8.93 -6.02
C ALA A 160 -14.92 -9.00 -4.84
N GLY A 161 -16.14 -9.46 -5.14
CA GLY A 161 -17.15 -9.79 -4.16
C GLY A 161 -17.83 -8.60 -3.47
N HIS A 162 -18.85 -8.93 -2.69
CA HIS A 162 -19.63 -7.95 -1.92
C HIS A 162 -18.88 -7.39 -0.69
N ASN A 163 -17.81 -8.05 -0.27
CA ASN A 163 -17.07 -7.67 0.93
C ASN A 163 -15.55 -7.63 0.68
N PRO A 164 -15.01 -6.48 0.25
CA PRO A 164 -13.57 -6.33 -0.02
C PRO A 164 -12.70 -6.50 1.23
N GLN A 165 -13.24 -6.38 2.44
CA GLN A 165 -12.54 -6.59 3.70
C GLN A 165 -12.04 -8.05 3.88
N LEU A 166 -12.49 -8.98 3.05
CA LEU A 166 -11.98 -10.35 3.03
C LEU A 166 -10.57 -10.46 2.45
N TYR A 167 -10.14 -9.45 1.68
CA TYR A 167 -8.90 -9.50 0.91
C TYR A 167 -7.93 -8.38 1.25
N PHE A 168 -8.43 -7.21 1.66
CA PHE A 168 -7.57 -6.09 2.00
C PHE A 168 -8.19 -5.18 3.07
N TYR A 169 -7.31 -4.47 3.76
CA TYR A 169 -7.66 -3.54 4.82
C TYR A 169 -6.80 -2.28 4.67
N THR A 170 -7.45 -1.12 4.64
CA THR A 170 -6.76 0.16 4.49
C THR A 170 -6.97 0.99 5.74
N PHE A 171 -5.92 1.59 6.25
CA PHE A 171 -5.99 2.48 7.41
C PHE A 171 -4.98 3.62 7.33
N ASN A 172 -5.26 4.67 8.07
CA ASN A 172 -4.38 5.83 8.22
C ASN A 172 -3.72 5.80 9.59
N ILE A 173 -2.45 6.15 9.65
CA ILE A 173 -1.75 6.40 10.90
C ILE A 173 -1.94 7.88 11.25
N LYS A 174 -2.44 8.15 12.45
CA LYS A 174 -2.51 9.50 13.00
C LYS A 174 -1.39 9.66 14.02
N LEU A 175 -0.56 10.66 13.82
CA LEU A 175 0.47 11.07 14.76
C LEU A 175 -0.03 12.26 15.58
N GLY A 176 0.41 12.37 16.83
CA GLY A 176 0.18 13.55 17.66
C GLY A 176 0.95 14.76 17.11
N GLU A 177 0.56 15.97 17.54
CA GLU A 177 1.28 17.18 17.18
C GLU A 177 2.75 17.10 17.65
N GLY A 178 3.68 17.46 16.79
CA GLY A 178 5.10 17.44 17.08
C GLY A 178 5.75 16.06 17.09
N VAL A 179 5.05 15.01 16.74
CA VAL A 179 5.60 13.65 16.66
C VAL A 179 6.08 13.36 15.25
N SER A 180 7.35 13.00 15.11
CA SER A 180 7.96 12.54 13.87
C SER A 180 8.03 11.01 13.82
N LEU A 181 7.99 10.45 12.62
CA LEU A 181 8.21 9.01 12.37
C LEU A 181 9.68 8.64 12.24
N TYR A 182 10.56 9.63 12.13
CA TYR A 182 12.00 9.50 11.84
C TYR A 182 12.78 10.66 12.45
#